data_417b1b392c4f24d15725d8beb56c4dab
#
_entry.id   417b1b392c4f24d15725d8beb56c4dab
#
_cell.length_a   1.000
_cell.length_b   1.000
_cell.length_c   1.000
_cell.angle_alpha   90.00
_cell.angle_beta   90.00
_cell.angle_gamma   90.00
#
_symmetry.space_group_name_H-M   'P 1'
#
loop_
_entity.id
_entity.type
_entity.pdbx_description
1 polymer ?
#
loop_
_entity_poly.entity_id
_entity_poly.type
_entity_poly.pdbx_seq_one_letter_code
_entity_poly.pdbx_strand_id
1 'polypeptide(L)'
;MKATLKSGYAADELKRDLVEKIRSGTLLPGEKILSERKLADAYRISYMTVRRAIEELAGQGYITRKAHRGVFVNEKFRNLSSARNRTIAFVAQDLYDGVVIKLLAAIEWRARRSGYFVLVCNSMLDVTIEKGVLENLLHSNIS
;
A
#
# COMPACT_ATOMS: atom_id res chain seq x y z
N MET A 1 -27.70 -19.79 -13.33
CA MET A 1 -26.73 -18.85 -13.90
C MET A 1 -26.52 -17.55 -13.10
N LYS A 2 -27.51 -16.98 -12.42
CA LYS A 2 -27.32 -15.72 -11.62
C LYS A 2 -26.42 -15.85 -10.37
N ALA A 3 -26.34 -17.01 -9.74
CA ALA A 3 -25.52 -17.24 -8.54
C ALA A 3 -24.00 -17.25 -8.84
N THR A 4 -23.60 -17.75 -10.00
CA THR A 4 -22.19 -17.87 -10.41
C THR A 4 -21.59 -16.50 -10.74
N LEU A 5 -22.36 -15.59 -11.31
CA LEU A 5 -21.92 -14.21 -11.60
C LEU A 5 -21.71 -13.38 -10.32
N LYS A 6 -22.59 -13.54 -9.31
CA LYS A 6 -22.42 -12.90 -7.99
C LYS A 6 -21.19 -13.44 -7.26
N SER A 7 -20.92 -14.73 -7.34
CA SER A 7 -19.75 -15.36 -6.70
C SER A 7 -18.44 -14.93 -7.34
N GLY A 8 -18.37 -14.73 -8.66
CA GLY A 8 -17.19 -14.22 -9.35
C GLY A 8 -16.85 -12.79 -8.94
N TYR A 9 -17.85 -11.91 -8.93
CA TYR A 9 -17.67 -10.52 -8.54
C TYR A 9 -17.16 -10.38 -7.08
N ALA A 10 -17.76 -11.13 -6.15
CA ALA A 10 -17.36 -11.08 -4.74
C ALA A 10 -15.97 -11.70 -4.49
N ALA A 11 -15.53 -12.67 -5.31
CA ALA A 11 -14.18 -13.20 -5.29
C ALA A 11 -13.16 -12.14 -5.75
N ASP A 12 -13.49 -11.39 -6.79
CA ASP A 12 -12.64 -10.30 -7.29
C ASP A 12 -12.60 -9.13 -6.31
N GLU A 13 -13.70 -8.84 -5.64
CA GLU A 13 -13.78 -7.86 -4.54
C GLU A 13 -12.87 -8.27 -3.38
N LEU A 14 -12.92 -9.52 -2.93
CA LEU A 14 -12.02 -10.06 -1.91
C LEU A 14 -10.53 -9.90 -2.30
N LYS A 15 -10.18 -10.28 -3.53
CA LYS A 15 -8.80 -10.17 -4.02
C LYS A 15 -8.34 -8.72 -4.04
N ARG A 16 -9.16 -7.82 -4.57
CA ARG A 16 -8.86 -6.39 -4.66
C ARG A 16 -8.68 -5.76 -3.28
N ASP A 17 -9.58 -6.03 -2.35
CA ASP A 17 -9.52 -5.52 -0.97
C ASP A 17 -8.25 -5.99 -0.26
N LEU A 18 -7.91 -7.28 -0.36
CA LEU A 18 -6.67 -7.80 0.23
C LEU A 18 -5.41 -7.17 -0.38
N VAL A 19 -5.37 -7.02 -1.71
CA VAL A 19 -4.23 -6.37 -2.39
C VAL A 19 -4.11 -4.90 -1.98
N GLU A 20 -5.23 -4.18 -1.88
CA GLU A 20 -5.25 -2.80 -1.43
C GLU A 20 -4.75 -2.66 0.01
N LYS A 21 -5.24 -3.50 0.93
CA LYS A 21 -4.79 -3.52 2.32
C LYS A 21 -3.30 -3.85 2.47
N ILE A 22 -2.76 -4.74 1.64
CA ILE A 22 -1.32 -5.05 1.60
C ILE A 22 -0.52 -3.86 1.05
N ARG A 23 -1.01 -3.24 -0.02
CA ARG A 23 -0.33 -2.12 -0.66
C ARG A 23 -0.38 -0.84 0.19
N SER A 24 -1.48 -0.57 0.86
CA SER A 24 -1.64 0.57 1.78
C SER A 24 -0.90 0.37 3.10
N GLY A 25 -0.45 -0.86 3.43
CA GLY A 25 0.17 -1.17 4.71
C GLY A 25 -0.83 -1.39 5.85
N THR A 26 -2.13 -1.44 5.56
CA THR A 26 -3.17 -1.81 6.53
C THR A 26 -3.00 -3.26 6.99
N LEU A 27 -2.53 -4.14 6.11
CA LEU A 27 -2.03 -5.47 6.43
C LEU A 27 -0.51 -5.48 6.30
N LEU A 28 0.17 -5.69 7.41
CA LEU A 28 1.63 -5.63 7.48
C LEU A 28 2.29 -6.90 6.91
N PRO A 29 3.49 -6.79 6.33
CA PRO A 29 4.27 -7.93 5.90
C PRO A 29 4.52 -8.93 7.05
N GLY A 30 4.25 -10.20 6.78
CA GLY A 30 4.30 -11.25 7.79
C GLY A 30 3.07 -11.34 8.69
N GLU A 31 2.13 -10.41 8.57
CA GLU A 31 0.88 -10.45 9.34
C GLU A 31 -0.01 -11.61 8.86
N LYS A 32 -0.70 -12.24 9.82
CA LYS A 32 -1.65 -13.32 9.54
C LYS A 32 -2.98 -12.73 9.09
N ILE A 33 -3.43 -13.12 7.90
CA ILE A 33 -4.77 -12.76 7.42
C ILE A 33 -5.84 -13.63 8.09
N LEU A 34 -7.09 -13.14 8.03
CA LEU A 34 -8.25 -13.90 8.51
C LEU A 34 -8.28 -15.29 7.88
N SER A 35 -8.77 -16.27 8.64
CA SER A 35 -8.93 -17.63 8.10
C SER A 35 -9.88 -17.65 6.91
N GLU A 36 -9.68 -18.60 5.99
CA GLU A 36 -10.52 -18.75 4.80
C GLU A 36 -12.01 -18.88 5.14
N ARG A 37 -12.35 -19.49 6.29
CA ARG A 37 -13.74 -19.57 6.78
C ARG A 37 -14.29 -18.19 7.16
N LYS A 38 -13.50 -17.40 7.93
CA LYS A 38 -13.91 -16.03 8.30
C LYS A 38 -14.02 -15.11 7.09
N LEU A 39 -13.17 -15.29 6.08
CA LEU A 39 -13.27 -14.57 4.82
C LEU A 39 -14.52 -14.99 4.04
N ALA A 40 -14.86 -16.28 4.02
CA ALA A 40 -16.09 -16.78 3.38
C ALA A 40 -17.35 -16.15 4.00
N ASP A 41 -17.37 -16.06 5.32
CA ASP A 41 -18.48 -15.44 6.06
C ASP A 41 -18.54 -13.92 5.79
N ALA A 42 -17.41 -13.23 5.85
CA ALA A 42 -17.32 -11.78 5.67
C ALA A 42 -17.75 -11.32 4.26
N TYR A 43 -17.32 -12.05 3.23
CA TYR A 43 -17.62 -11.73 1.83
C TYR A 43 -18.86 -12.47 1.28
N ARG A 44 -19.52 -13.29 2.11
CA ARG A 44 -20.71 -14.08 1.75
C ARG A 44 -20.52 -14.93 0.50
N ILE A 45 -19.37 -15.57 0.39
CA ILE A 45 -18.99 -16.48 -0.69
C ILE A 45 -18.61 -17.85 -0.14
N SER A 46 -18.60 -18.86 -1.02
CA SER A 46 -18.26 -20.20 -0.60
C SER A 46 -16.80 -20.31 -0.15
N TYR A 47 -16.52 -21.21 0.78
CA TYR A 47 -15.17 -21.54 1.19
C TYR A 47 -14.25 -21.89 0.01
N MET A 48 -14.77 -22.65 -0.97
CA MET A 48 -14.01 -23.01 -2.17
C MET A 48 -13.66 -21.81 -3.04
N THR A 49 -14.54 -20.82 -3.11
CA THR A 49 -14.30 -19.56 -3.82
C THR A 49 -13.19 -18.75 -3.15
N VAL A 50 -13.23 -18.64 -1.81
CA VAL A 50 -12.15 -17.98 -1.04
C VAL A 50 -10.84 -18.73 -1.25
N ARG A 51 -10.84 -20.05 -1.12
CA ARG A 51 -9.63 -20.86 -1.28
C ARG A 51 -8.96 -20.62 -2.62
N ARG A 52 -9.74 -20.57 -3.70
CA ARG A 52 -9.24 -20.27 -5.05
C ARG A 52 -8.66 -18.85 -5.14
N ALA A 53 -9.36 -17.84 -4.60
CA ALA A 53 -8.85 -16.45 -4.55
C ALA A 53 -7.53 -16.36 -3.78
N ILE A 54 -7.41 -17.05 -2.66
CA ILE A 54 -6.19 -17.13 -1.86
C ILE A 54 -5.06 -17.85 -2.62
N GLU A 55 -5.36 -18.91 -3.38
CA GLU A 55 -4.39 -19.59 -4.24
C GLU A 55 -3.87 -18.68 -5.35
N GLU A 56 -4.74 -17.91 -5.98
CA GLU A 56 -4.38 -16.93 -7.02
C GLU A 56 -3.47 -15.82 -6.43
N LEU A 57 -3.82 -15.26 -5.27
CA LEU A 57 -3.00 -14.25 -4.59
C LEU A 57 -1.65 -14.79 -4.12
N ALA A 58 -1.58 -16.06 -3.72
CA ALA A 58 -0.34 -16.73 -3.38
C ALA A 58 0.55 -16.93 -4.61
N GLY A 59 -0.03 -17.36 -5.75
CA GLY A 59 0.65 -17.46 -7.04
C GLY A 59 1.21 -16.11 -7.53
N GLN A 60 0.46 -15.03 -7.31
CA GLN A 60 0.90 -13.66 -7.60
C GLN A 60 1.92 -13.13 -6.57
N GLY A 61 2.14 -13.87 -5.47
CA GLY A 61 3.11 -13.57 -4.44
C GLY A 61 2.71 -12.46 -3.46
N TYR A 62 1.42 -12.10 -3.35
CA TYR A 62 0.94 -11.16 -2.33
C TYR A 62 0.93 -11.78 -0.95
N ILE A 63 0.65 -13.06 -0.87
CA ILE A 63 0.52 -13.81 0.37
C ILE A 63 1.32 -15.11 0.33
N THR A 64 1.54 -15.71 1.50
CA THR A 64 2.24 -16.99 1.66
C THR A 64 1.43 -17.91 2.54
N ARG A 65 1.24 -19.16 2.13
CA ARG A 65 0.65 -20.21 2.96
C ARG A 65 1.74 -20.87 3.80
N LYS A 66 1.53 -20.93 5.10
CA LYS A 66 2.37 -21.71 6.02
C LYS A 66 1.56 -22.90 6.50
N ALA A 67 2.08 -24.13 6.27
CA ALA A 67 1.40 -25.36 6.64
C ALA A 67 0.97 -25.32 8.13
N HIS A 68 -0.27 -25.70 8.41
CA HIS A 68 -0.89 -25.71 9.74
C HIS A 68 -0.94 -24.36 10.49
N ARG A 69 -0.36 -23.27 9.94
CA ARG A 69 -0.28 -21.95 10.56
C ARG A 69 -1.23 -20.92 9.95
N GLY A 70 -1.62 -21.14 8.70
CA GLY A 70 -2.57 -20.26 7.98
C GLY A 70 -1.93 -19.47 6.84
N VAL A 71 -2.57 -18.37 6.49
CA VAL A 71 -2.17 -17.50 5.38
C VAL A 71 -1.61 -16.19 5.95
N PHE A 72 -0.52 -15.72 5.37
CA PHE A 72 0.22 -14.55 5.84
C PHE A 72 0.55 -13.63 4.66
N VAL A 73 0.64 -12.34 4.92
CA VAL A 73 1.17 -11.37 3.94
C VAL A 73 2.62 -11.73 3.63
N ASN A 74 3.00 -11.68 2.36
CA ASN A 74 4.36 -12.02 1.95
C ASN A 74 5.36 -10.99 2.48
N GLU A 75 6.44 -11.47 3.08
CA GLU A 75 7.52 -10.66 3.65
C GLU A 75 8.22 -9.73 2.65
N LYS A 76 8.15 -10.03 1.35
CA LYS A 76 8.72 -9.16 0.30
C LYS A 76 8.14 -7.75 0.29
N PHE A 77 6.93 -7.57 0.84
CA PHE A 77 6.31 -6.25 0.97
C PHE A 77 6.84 -5.43 2.15
N ARG A 78 7.71 -6.01 2.99
CA ARG A 78 8.32 -5.32 4.14
C ARG A 78 9.03 -4.04 3.72
N ASN A 79 9.78 -4.08 2.63
CA ASN A 79 10.52 -2.93 2.14
C ASN A 79 9.58 -1.85 1.54
N LEU A 80 8.46 -2.27 0.94
CA LEU A 80 7.47 -1.34 0.39
C LEU A 80 6.69 -0.62 1.50
N SER A 81 6.27 -1.36 2.55
CA SER A 81 5.58 -0.77 3.69
C SER A 81 6.51 0.11 4.52
N SER A 82 7.75 -0.33 4.75
CA SER A 82 8.72 0.46 5.50
C SER A 82 9.21 1.70 4.74
N ALA A 83 9.27 1.65 3.40
CA ALA A 83 9.61 2.81 2.59
C ALA A 83 8.48 3.84 2.57
N ARG A 84 7.20 3.40 2.49
CA ARG A 84 6.04 4.31 2.54
C ARG A 84 5.91 5.02 3.88
N ASN A 85 6.06 4.29 4.98
CA ASN A 85 6.01 4.87 6.34
C ASN A 85 7.29 5.66 6.72
N ARG A 86 8.26 5.77 5.82
CA ARG A 86 9.52 6.50 6.02
C ARG A 86 9.80 7.48 4.89
N THR A 87 8.76 7.99 4.27
CA THR A 87 8.90 9.01 3.24
C THR A 87 8.32 10.33 3.75
N ILE A 88 9.13 11.37 3.72
CA ILE A 88 8.73 12.74 4.02
C ILE A 88 8.56 13.44 2.67
N ALA A 89 7.43 14.10 2.46
CA ALA A 89 7.25 14.93 1.29
C ALA A 89 7.72 16.36 1.59
N PHE A 90 8.58 16.88 0.73
CA PHE A 90 9.01 18.27 0.72
C PHE A 90 8.40 18.97 -0.50
N VAL A 91 7.39 19.80 -0.28
CA VAL A 91 6.74 20.58 -1.32
C VAL A 91 7.33 21.98 -1.32
N ALA A 92 7.92 22.36 -2.44
CA ALA A 92 8.54 23.67 -2.61
C ALA A 92 7.82 24.44 -3.73
N GLN A 93 7.72 25.74 -3.60
CA GLN A 93 7.18 26.61 -4.63
C GLN A 93 8.18 26.83 -5.75
N ASP A 94 9.47 26.94 -5.42
CA ASP A 94 10.56 27.09 -6.37
C ASP A 94 11.81 26.34 -5.88
N LEU A 95 12.22 25.35 -6.64
CA LEU A 95 13.46 24.60 -6.36
C LEU A 95 14.73 25.29 -6.85
N TYR A 96 14.62 26.38 -7.60
CA TYR A 96 15.79 27.15 -8.04
C TYR A 96 16.22 28.21 -7.01
N ASP A 97 15.40 28.45 -5.97
CA ASP A 97 15.80 29.31 -4.86
C ASP A 97 16.95 28.69 -4.06
N GLY A 98 18.03 29.44 -3.92
CA GLY A 98 19.23 28.98 -3.23
C GLY A 98 19.02 28.67 -1.74
N VAL A 99 18.02 29.26 -1.08
CA VAL A 99 17.64 28.96 0.29
C VAL A 99 16.91 27.63 0.34
N VAL A 100 15.98 27.40 -0.59
CA VAL A 100 15.22 26.16 -0.71
C VAL A 100 16.15 24.97 -0.96
N ILE A 101 17.12 25.10 -1.85
CA ILE A 101 18.14 24.06 -2.13
C ILE A 101 18.94 23.71 -0.87
N LYS A 102 19.40 24.71 -0.11
CA LYS A 102 20.16 24.46 1.13
C LYS A 102 19.31 23.77 2.18
N LEU A 103 18.05 24.19 2.31
CA LEU A 103 17.10 23.57 3.23
C LEU A 103 16.82 22.12 2.84
N LEU A 104 16.58 21.86 1.58
CA LEU A 104 16.36 20.50 1.05
C LEU A 104 17.58 19.61 1.33
N ALA A 105 18.78 20.07 1.09
CA ALA A 105 20.02 19.33 1.39
C ALA A 105 20.14 18.97 2.87
N ALA A 106 19.81 19.90 3.76
CA ALA A 106 19.81 19.67 5.20
C ALA A 106 18.75 18.65 5.63
N ILE A 107 17.54 18.76 5.08
CA ILE A 107 16.45 17.83 5.33
C ILE A 107 16.82 16.41 4.82
N GLU A 108 17.34 16.30 3.60
CA GLU A 108 17.74 15.02 3.01
C GLU A 108 18.84 14.35 3.84
N TRP A 109 19.87 15.11 4.26
CA TRP A 109 20.94 14.60 5.10
C TRP A 109 20.40 14.05 6.43
N ARG A 110 19.48 14.77 7.07
CA ARG A 110 18.88 14.35 8.34
C ARG A 110 17.95 13.16 8.16
N ALA A 111 17.09 13.19 7.14
CA ALA A 111 16.16 12.11 6.81
C ALA A 111 16.90 10.80 6.55
N ARG A 112 17.96 10.83 5.72
CA ARG A 112 18.78 9.66 5.39
C ARG A 112 19.39 9.03 6.63
N ARG A 113 19.93 9.81 7.56
CA ARG A 113 20.49 9.31 8.83
C ARG A 113 19.44 8.69 9.75
N SER A 114 18.20 9.10 9.63
CA SER A 114 17.05 8.58 10.38
C SER A 114 16.32 7.46 9.63
N GLY A 115 16.81 7.03 8.46
CA GLY A 115 16.22 5.98 7.65
C GLY A 115 14.97 6.41 6.88
N TYR A 116 14.81 7.71 6.64
CA TYR A 116 13.72 8.27 5.83
C TYR A 116 14.17 8.60 4.41
N PHE A 117 13.21 8.55 3.49
CA PHE A 117 13.34 9.07 2.13
C PHE A 117 12.70 10.46 2.05
N VAL A 118 13.18 11.29 1.15
CA VAL A 118 12.58 12.59 0.87
C VAL A 118 12.03 12.57 -0.54
N LEU A 119 10.71 12.77 -0.65
CA LEU A 119 10.03 13.01 -1.93
C LEU A 119 9.96 14.50 -2.15
N VAL A 120 10.54 14.97 -3.24
CA VAL A 120 10.56 16.41 -3.57
C VAL A 120 9.53 16.70 -4.63
N CYS A 121 8.66 17.65 -4.36
CA CYS A 121 7.64 18.13 -5.28
C CYS A 121 7.83 19.64 -5.48
N ASN A 122 7.85 20.08 -6.74
CA ASN A 122 7.91 21.50 -7.10
C ASN A 122 6.55 21.96 -7.62
N SER A 123 5.96 22.98 -7.01
CA SER A 123 4.69 23.55 -7.47
C SER A 123 4.86 24.67 -8.50
N MET A 124 6.11 25.09 -8.77
CA MET A 124 6.43 26.12 -9.76
C MET A 124 5.66 27.44 -9.55
N LEU A 125 5.41 27.81 -8.29
CA LEU A 125 4.59 28.98 -7.91
C LEU A 125 3.13 28.90 -8.37
N ASP A 126 2.66 27.71 -8.77
CA ASP A 126 1.29 27.48 -9.22
C ASP A 126 0.47 26.80 -8.11
N VAL A 127 -0.54 27.52 -7.63
CA VAL A 127 -1.43 27.05 -6.55
C VAL A 127 -2.25 25.82 -6.97
N THR A 128 -2.58 25.69 -8.26
CA THR A 128 -3.33 24.56 -8.78
C THR A 128 -2.48 23.30 -8.76
N ILE A 129 -1.22 23.41 -9.16
CA ILE A 129 -0.24 22.32 -9.08
C ILE A 129 0.00 21.93 -7.61
N GLU A 130 0.20 22.93 -6.73
CA GLU A 130 0.42 22.69 -5.30
C GLU A 130 -0.74 21.91 -4.67
N LYS A 131 -1.98 22.34 -4.94
CA LYS A 131 -3.19 21.65 -4.46
C LYS A 131 -3.27 20.22 -4.96
N GLY A 132 -3.04 19.98 -6.25
CA GLY A 132 -3.05 18.64 -6.83
C GLY A 132 -1.96 17.75 -6.24
N VAL A 133 -0.77 18.29 -5.98
CA VAL A 133 0.32 17.57 -5.30
C VAL A 133 -0.09 17.18 -3.88
N LEU A 134 -0.65 18.11 -3.10
CA LEU A 134 -1.09 17.85 -1.73
C LEU A 134 -2.21 16.80 -1.68
N GLU A 135 -3.20 16.89 -2.56
CA GLU A 135 -4.27 15.89 -2.66
C GLU A 135 -3.70 14.50 -2.97
N ASN A 136 -2.77 14.37 -3.91
CA ASN A 136 -2.11 13.11 -4.22
C ASN A 136 -1.29 12.57 -3.04
N LEU A 137 -0.60 13.43 -2.31
CA LEU A 137 0.18 13.05 -1.13
C LEU A 137 -0.72 12.52 0.00
N LEU A 138 -1.86 13.16 0.25
CA LEU A 138 -2.83 12.72 1.26
C LEU A 138 -3.40 11.33 0.94
N HIS A 139 -3.55 10.98 -0.33
CA HIS A 139 -4.04 9.66 -0.75
C HIS A 139 -2.92 8.59 -0.84
N SER A 140 -1.64 9.00 -0.76
CA SER A 140 -0.51 8.09 -0.96
C SER A 140 0.10 7.50 0.32
N ASN A 141 -0.48 7.74 1.51
CA ASN A 141 0.03 7.29 2.82
C ASN A 141 1.50 7.67 3.07
N ILE A 142 1.91 8.86 2.68
CA ILE A 142 3.20 9.46 3.03
C ILE A 142 3.04 10.15 4.38
N SER A 143 3.99 9.95 5.27
CA SER A 143 4.02 10.56 6.61
C SER A 143 4.63 11.96 6.56
#